data_0cf428bed7a61c69c1a8bf1b27a0161c
#
_entry.id   0cf428bed7a61c69c1a8bf1b27a0161c
#
_cell.length_a   1.000
_cell.length_b   1.000
_cell.length_c   1.000
_cell.angle_alpha   90.00
_cell.angle_beta   90.00
_cell.angle_gamma   90.00
#
_symmetry.space_group_name_H-M   'P 1'
#
loop_
_entity.id
_entity.type
_entity.pdbx_description
1 polymer ?
#
loop_
_entity_poly.entity_id
_entity_poly.type
_entity_poly.pdbx_seq_one_letter_code
_entity_poly.pdbx_strand_id
1 'polypeptide(L)'
;MKLPSPWDNFLDGLLTLPMVLPPTVAGFFLLLLFSKRRAFGSFLFTHFGIKVVQSFLGCVVAATVISLPLMYRNARSAFSLVPKDLVYTGRTLGMSEFSIFWKIIVPLSAPGIFSGTVLSFARALGEYGATSMLAGNIPGKTATISQRIALVMQDQDYATAGFWVMIVLLLSFGILTLYQFATEEKQFRR
;
A
#
# COMPACT_ATOMS: atom_id res chain seq x y z
N MET A 1 -7.50 25.71 -15.43
CA MET A 1 -6.38 24.92 -14.91
C MET A 1 -5.91 25.60 -13.63
N LYS A 2 -6.26 25.08 -12.44
CA LYS A 2 -5.72 25.65 -11.20
C LYS A 2 -4.26 25.21 -11.14
N LEU A 3 -3.33 26.16 -11.03
CA LEU A 3 -1.94 25.85 -10.70
C LEU A 3 -1.91 25.07 -9.39
N PRO A 4 -1.10 23.99 -9.29
CA PRO A 4 -0.99 23.27 -8.06
C PRO A 4 -0.53 24.22 -6.95
N SER A 5 -1.28 24.21 -5.85
CA SER A 5 -0.90 24.95 -4.65
C SER A 5 0.45 24.43 -4.14
N PRO A 6 1.31 25.25 -3.52
CA PRO A 6 2.53 24.78 -2.87
C PRO A 6 2.28 23.64 -1.91
N TRP A 7 1.12 23.62 -1.28
CA TRP A 7 0.66 22.56 -0.38
C TRP A 7 0.39 21.24 -1.10
N ASP A 8 -0.14 21.28 -2.35
CA ASP A 8 -0.39 20.06 -3.14
C ASP A 8 0.93 19.36 -3.48
N ASN A 9 1.96 20.13 -3.85
CA ASN A 9 3.29 19.59 -4.13
C ASN A 9 3.96 19.04 -2.88
N PHE A 10 3.80 19.70 -1.74
CA PHE A 10 4.33 19.24 -0.46
C PHE A 10 3.67 17.92 -0.01
N LEU A 11 2.34 17.84 -0.08
CA LEU A 11 1.58 16.64 0.26
C LEU A 11 1.92 15.48 -0.69
N ASP A 12 2.06 15.76 -1.98
CA ASP A 12 2.47 14.78 -2.99
C ASP A 12 3.87 14.22 -2.68
N GLY A 13 4.80 15.10 -2.35
CA GLY A 13 6.15 14.72 -1.90
C GLY A 13 6.12 13.87 -0.63
N LEU A 14 5.33 14.28 0.38
CA LEU A 14 5.21 13.56 1.65
C LEU A 14 4.62 12.15 1.46
N LEU A 15 3.54 12.03 0.66
CA LEU A 15 2.90 10.75 0.37
C LEU A 15 3.77 9.83 -0.48
N THR A 16 4.67 10.39 -1.29
CA THR A 16 5.57 9.59 -2.14
C THR A 16 6.93 9.34 -1.51
N LEU A 17 7.25 10.00 -0.42
CA LEU A 17 8.53 9.87 0.29
C LEU A 17 8.91 8.42 0.64
N PRO A 18 8.00 7.55 1.15
CA PRO A 18 8.34 6.17 1.48
C PRO A 18 8.80 5.34 0.27
N MET A 19 8.49 5.77 -0.95
CA MET A 19 8.92 5.07 -2.18
C MET A 19 10.40 5.33 -2.49
N VAL A 20 10.93 6.48 -2.09
CA VAL A 20 12.32 6.89 -2.35
C VAL A 20 13.24 6.42 -1.22
N LEU A 21 12.72 6.36 0.00
CA LEU A 21 13.51 5.93 1.16
C LEU A 21 13.75 4.40 1.12
N PRO A 22 14.94 3.93 1.54
CA PRO A 22 15.13 2.53 1.83
C PRO A 22 14.07 2.05 2.84
N PRO A 23 13.44 0.87 2.63
CA PRO A 23 12.38 0.38 3.53
C PRO A 23 12.79 0.31 5.01
N THR A 24 14.05 -0.01 5.28
CA THR A 24 14.61 -0.02 6.64
C THR A 24 14.61 1.36 7.28
N VAL A 25 14.89 2.42 6.50
CA VAL A 25 14.85 3.81 6.99
C VAL A 25 13.42 4.22 7.32
N ALA A 26 12.47 3.92 6.43
CA ALA A 26 11.06 4.16 6.70
C ALA A 26 10.59 3.39 7.96
N GLY A 27 10.99 2.12 8.11
CA GLY A 27 10.73 1.31 9.30
C GLY A 27 11.30 1.89 10.56
N PHE A 28 12.50 2.47 10.52
CA PHE A 28 13.11 3.16 11.65
C PHE A 28 12.29 4.39 12.07
N PHE A 29 11.85 5.22 11.12
CA PHE A 29 10.96 6.36 11.44
C PHE A 29 9.64 5.90 12.04
N LEU A 30 9.04 4.84 11.51
CA LEU A 30 7.82 4.24 12.08
C LEU A 30 8.07 3.73 13.51
N LEU A 31 9.21 3.07 13.75
CA LEU A 31 9.60 2.62 15.08
C LEU A 31 9.70 3.80 16.07
N LEU A 32 10.34 4.90 15.66
CA LEU A 32 10.41 6.10 16.48
C LEU A 32 9.03 6.69 16.77
N LEU A 33 8.17 6.77 15.75
CA LEU A 33 6.82 7.33 15.86
C LEU A 33 5.95 6.51 16.82
N PHE A 34 5.92 5.18 16.65
CA PHE A 34 5.03 4.28 17.40
C PHE A 34 5.62 3.69 18.67
N SER A 35 6.88 4.01 19.01
CA SER A 35 7.52 3.57 20.26
C SER A 35 6.76 4.09 21.47
N LYS A 36 6.49 3.20 22.44
CA LYS A 36 5.89 3.59 23.73
C LYS A 36 6.72 4.61 24.53
N ARG A 37 8.00 4.78 24.18
CA ARG A 37 8.88 5.78 24.80
C ARG A 37 8.75 7.18 24.17
N ARG A 38 7.95 7.33 23.12
CA ARG A 38 7.70 8.59 22.41
C ARG A 38 6.24 9.01 22.60
N ALA A 39 5.99 10.32 22.49
CA ALA A 39 4.69 10.92 22.81
C ALA A 39 3.52 10.23 22.07
N PHE A 40 3.62 10.03 20.75
CA PHE A 40 2.55 9.44 19.96
C PHE A 40 2.29 7.96 20.30
N GLY A 41 3.34 7.15 20.37
CA GLY A 41 3.20 5.72 20.72
C GLY A 41 2.74 5.51 22.17
N SER A 42 3.20 6.38 23.11
CA SER A 42 2.70 6.41 24.50
C SER A 42 1.23 6.76 24.55
N PHE A 43 0.80 7.80 23.84
CA PHE A 43 -0.60 8.22 23.75
C PHE A 43 -1.50 7.08 23.26
N LEU A 44 -1.14 6.41 22.15
CA LEU A 44 -1.88 5.28 21.61
C LEU A 44 -2.00 4.13 22.61
N PHE A 45 -0.90 3.84 23.30
CA PHE A 45 -0.90 2.76 24.29
C PHE A 45 -1.71 3.09 25.54
N THR A 46 -1.57 4.32 26.07
CA THR A 46 -2.22 4.71 27.33
C THR A 46 -3.73 4.92 27.17
N HIS A 47 -4.18 5.51 26.03
CA HIS A 47 -5.60 5.83 25.85
C HIS A 47 -6.39 4.73 25.13
N PHE A 48 -5.75 3.96 24.24
CA PHE A 48 -6.42 2.96 23.42
C PHE A 48 -5.91 1.54 23.64
N GLY A 49 -4.89 1.33 24.47
CA GLY A 49 -4.27 0.01 24.66
C GLY A 49 -3.54 -0.53 23.41
N ILE A 50 -3.36 0.29 22.37
CA ILE A 50 -2.82 -0.13 21.08
C ILE A 50 -1.30 -0.22 21.14
N LYS A 51 -0.77 -1.42 20.94
CA LYS A 51 0.66 -1.67 20.79
C LYS A 51 0.97 -1.95 19.31
N VAL A 52 1.71 -1.04 18.66
CA VAL A 52 2.14 -1.19 17.26
C VAL A 52 3.51 -1.89 17.18
N VAL A 53 4.49 -1.41 17.92
CA VAL A 53 5.85 -1.98 17.92
C VAL A 53 5.83 -3.42 18.44
N GLN A 54 6.53 -4.32 17.73
CA GLN A 54 6.58 -5.75 18.04
C GLN A 54 5.20 -6.41 18.14
N SER A 55 4.32 -6.10 17.19
CA SER A 55 2.97 -6.67 17.09
C SER A 55 2.60 -6.94 15.63
N PHE A 56 1.56 -7.76 15.42
CA PHE A 56 0.99 -7.98 14.09
C PHE A 56 0.53 -6.66 13.44
N LEU A 57 -0.03 -5.75 14.23
CA LEU A 57 -0.40 -4.41 13.76
C LEU A 57 0.81 -3.65 13.19
N GLY A 58 2.00 -3.85 13.75
CA GLY A 58 3.24 -3.29 13.21
C GLY A 58 3.58 -3.81 11.82
N CYS A 59 3.33 -5.10 11.54
CA CYS A 59 3.49 -5.66 10.18
C CYS A 59 2.52 -4.97 9.20
N VAL A 60 1.25 -4.83 9.58
CA VAL A 60 0.22 -4.17 8.76
C VAL A 60 0.57 -2.71 8.49
N VAL A 61 0.96 -1.96 9.51
CA VAL A 61 1.35 -0.55 9.37
C VAL A 61 2.57 -0.40 8.47
N ALA A 62 3.61 -1.21 8.65
CA ALA A 62 4.81 -1.16 7.81
C ALA A 62 4.47 -1.45 6.35
N ALA A 63 3.75 -2.54 6.07
CA ALA A 63 3.36 -2.93 4.73
C ALA A 63 2.48 -1.85 4.07
N THR A 64 1.53 -1.27 4.80
CA THR A 64 0.65 -0.20 4.32
C THR A 64 1.44 1.04 3.96
N VAL A 65 2.31 1.54 4.83
CA VAL A 65 3.10 2.76 4.58
C VAL A 65 4.02 2.60 3.36
N ILE A 66 4.64 1.43 3.20
CA ILE A 66 5.53 1.18 2.06
C ILE A 66 4.78 1.00 0.73
N SER A 67 3.56 0.45 0.76
CA SER A 67 2.74 0.25 -0.45
C SER A 67 1.86 1.47 -0.80
N LEU A 68 1.59 2.35 0.16
CA LEU A 68 0.71 3.52 0.00
C LEU A 68 1.11 4.44 -1.16
N PRO A 69 2.40 4.79 -1.39
CA PRO A 69 2.78 5.64 -2.51
C PRO A 69 2.36 5.07 -3.87
N LEU A 70 2.48 3.75 -4.01
CA LEU A 70 2.12 3.06 -5.24
C LEU A 70 0.61 3.13 -5.50
N MET A 71 -0.19 2.88 -4.46
CA MET A 71 -1.65 3.03 -4.52
C MET A 71 -2.06 4.47 -4.83
N TYR A 72 -1.47 5.43 -4.14
CA TYR A 72 -1.73 6.86 -4.32
C TYR A 72 -1.47 7.30 -5.76
N ARG A 73 -0.30 6.95 -6.34
CA ARG A 73 0.04 7.30 -7.71
C ARG A 73 -0.91 6.67 -8.75
N ASN A 74 -1.26 5.39 -8.56
CA ASN A 74 -2.20 4.71 -9.46
C ASN A 74 -3.60 5.33 -9.37
N ALA A 75 -4.11 5.59 -8.18
CA ALA A 75 -5.41 6.23 -7.98
C ALA A 75 -5.45 7.64 -8.59
N ARG A 76 -4.40 8.44 -8.34
CA ARG A 76 -4.28 9.79 -8.92
C ARG A 76 -4.24 9.75 -10.44
N SER A 77 -3.49 8.84 -11.03
CA SER A 77 -3.44 8.62 -12.47
C SER A 77 -4.82 8.22 -13.01
N ALA A 78 -5.49 7.26 -12.37
CA ALA A 78 -6.82 6.81 -12.77
C ALA A 78 -7.86 7.95 -12.75
N PHE A 79 -7.83 8.81 -11.73
CA PHE A 79 -8.70 9.98 -11.66
C PHE A 79 -8.38 11.01 -12.74
N SER A 80 -7.11 11.19 -13.09
CA SER A 80 -6.69 12.16 -14.10
C SER A 80 -7.09 11.75 -15.53
N LEU A 81 -7.31 10.46 -15.77
CA LEU A 81 -7.75 9.92 -17.06
C LEU A 81 -9.26 10.08 -17.31
N VAL A 82 -10.04 10.45 -16.30
CA VAL A 82 -11.49 10.69 -16.48
C VAL A 82 -11.70 11.89 -17.40
N PRO A 83 -12.49 11.76 -18.49
CA PRO A 83 -12.76 12.85 -19.41
C PRO A 83 -13.44 14.03 -18.69
N LYS A 84 -12.83 15.21 -18.81
CA LYS A 84 -13.35 16.43 -18.16
C LYS A 84 -14.73 16.81 -18.66
N ASP A 85 -15.05 16.49 -19.90
CA ASP A 85 -16.35 16.80 -20.51
C ASP A 85 -17.50 16.12 -19.76
N LEU A 86 -17.30 14.89 -19.27
CA LEU A 86 -18.30 14.19 -18.46
C LEU A 86 -18.52 14.89 -17.11
N VAL A 87 -17.46 15.44 -16.52
CA VAL A 87 -17.54 16.20 -15.27
C VAL A 87 -18.27 17.53 -15.51
N TYR A 88 -17.97 18.24 -16.61
CA TYR A 88 -18.65 19.47 -16.98
C TYR A 88 -20.13 19.25 -17.30
N THR A 89 -20.44 18.18 -18.05
CA THR A 89 -21.83 17.80 -18.34
C THR A 89 -22.60 17.53 -17.05
N GLY A 90 -22.02 16.81 -16.09
CA GLY A 90 -22.63 16.58 -14.79
C GLY A 90 -22.95 17.90 -14.05
N ARG A 91 -22.04 18.88 -14.09
CA ARG A 91 -22.25 20.20 -13.51
C ARG A 91 -23.36 20.97 -14.21
N THR A 92 -23.41 20.93 -15.55
CA THR A 92 -24.47 21.59 -16.34
C THR A 92 -25.85 20.99 -16.04
N LEU A 93 -25.91 19.68 -15.74
CA LEU A 93 -27.15 19.01 -15.31
C LEU A 93 -27.49 19.25 -13.83
N GLY A 94 -26.77 20.13 -13.13
CA GLY A 94 -27.05 20.50 -11.74
C GLY A 94 -26.65 19.45 -10.71
N MET A 95 -25.79 18.47 -11.08
CA MET A 95 -25.27 17.48 -10.12
C MET A 95 -24.33 18.13 -9.12
N SER A 96 -24.44 17.77 -7.85
CA SER A 96 -23.46 18.17 -6.83
C SER A 96 -22.09 17.53 -7.08
N GLU A 97 -21.00 18.18 -6.64
CA GLU A 97 -19.62 17.66 -6.76
C GLU A 97 -19.47 16.26 -6.13
N PHE A 98 -20.16 16.03 -5.01
CA PHE A 98 -20.19 14.71 -4.36
C PHE A 98 -20.86 13.65 -5.25
N SER A 99 -21.98 14.00 -5.91
CA SER A 99 -22.66 13.10 -6.85
C SER A 99 -21.81 12.82 -8.10
N ILE A 100 -21.14 13.84 -8.64
CA ILE A 100 -20.20 13.70 -9.76
C ILE A 100 -19.05 12.78 -9.37
N PHE A 101 -18.47 12.96 -8.17
CA PHE A 101 -17.39 12.12 -7.69
C PHE A 101 -17.81 10.64 -7.64
N TRP A 102 -18.92 10.32 -6.96
CA TRP A 102 -19.32 8.91 -6.75
C TRP A 102 -20.00 8.27 -7.96
N LYS A 103 -20.70 9.04 -8.81
CA LYS A 103 -21.46 8.48 -9.96
C LYS A 103 -20.71 8.55 -11.27
N ILE A 104 -19.70 9.42 -11.42
CA ILE A 104 -18.95 9.59 -12.67
C ILE A 104 -17.48 9.23 -12.45
N ILE A 105 -16.78 9.94 -11.54
CA ILE A 105 -15.32 9.82 -11.42
C ILE A 105 -14.93 8.44 -10.90
N VAL A 106 -15.47 8.00 -9.77
CA VAL A 106 -15.12 6.73 -9.15
C VAL A 106 -15.40 5.52 -10.05
N PRO A 107 -16.59 5.38 -10.70
CA PRO A 107 -16.84 4.25 -11.58
C PRO A 107 -15.93 4.22 -12.81
N LEU A 108 -15.63 5.38 -13.41
CA LEU A 108 -14.74 5.46 -14.56
C LEU A 108 -13.27 5.18 -14.19
N SER A 109 -12.88 5.51 -12.97
CA SER A 109 -11.53 5.25 -12.45
C SER A 109 -11.36 3.85 -11.86
N ALA A 110 -12.45 3.10 -11.67
CA ALA A 110 -12.41 1.81 -10.98
C ALA A 110 -11.39 0.81 -11.55
N PRO A 111 -11.20 0.68 -12.88
CA PRO A 111 -10.17 -0.22 -13.42
C PRO A 111 -8.76 0.16 -12.98
N GLY A 112 -8.42 1.46 -13.00
CA GLY A 112 -7.11 1.95 -12.57
C GLY A 112 -6.90 1.84 -11.06
N ILE A 113 -7.96 2.07 -10.26
CA ILE A 113 -7.93 1.86 -8.80
C ILE A 113 -7.71 0.39 -8.48
N PHE A 114 -8.40 -0.51 -9.19
CA PHE A 114 -8.22 -1.96 -9.03
C PHE A 114 -6.79 -2.38 -9.37
N SER A 115 -6.25 -1.88 -10.49
CA SER A 115 -4.84 -2.09 -10.88
C SER A 115 -3.89 -1.64 -9.78
N GLY A 116 -4.07 -0.42 -9.27
CA GLY A 116 -3.29 0.13 -8.15
C GLY A 116 -3.36 -0.73 -6.89
N THR A 117 -4.53 -1.28 -6.57
CA THR A 117 -4.74 -2.16 -5.42
C THR A 117 -3.92 -3.44 -5.55
N VAL A 118 -3.99 -4.11 -6.70
CA VAL A 118 -3.23 -5.35 -6.95
C VAL A 118 -1.72 -5.12 -6.87
N LEU A 119 -1.23 -4.05 -7.51
CA LEU A 119 0.19 -3.71 -7.46
C LEU A 119 0.67 -3.35 -6.05
N SER A 120 -0.14 -2.61 -5.30
CA SER A 120 0.17 -2.26 -3.90
C SER A 120 0.16 -3.47 -3.00
N PHE A 121 -0.76 -4.40 -3.21
CA PHE A 121 -0.80 -5.66 -2.48
C PHE A 121 0.43 -6.53 -2.79
N ALA A 122 0.80 -6.67 -4.06
CA ALA A 122 2.00 -7.40 -4.46
C ALA A 122 3.27 -6.77 -3.84
N ARG A 123 3.35 -5.43 -3.79
CA ARG A 123 4.45 -4.71 -3.11
C ARG A 123 4.47 -4.97 -1.61
N ALA A 124 3.30 -5.02 -0.97
CA ALA A 124 3.15 -5.28 0.46
C ALA A 124 3.56 -6.72 0.84
N LEU A 125 3.25 -7.72 -0.01
CA LEU A 125 3.65 -9.11 0.20
C LEU A 125 5.17 -9.29 0.29
N GLY A 126 5.94 -8.55 -0.51
CA GLY A 126 7.40 -8.59 -0.50
C GLY A 126 8.05 -7.70 0.57
N GLU A 127 7.27 -7.09 1.48
CA GLU A 127 7.84 -6.17 2.45
C GLU A 127 8.60 -6.92 3.56
N TYR A 128 9.86 -6.53 3.73
CA TYR A 128 10.77 -7.11 4.71
C TYR A 128 11.41 -6.06 5.62
N GLY A 129 11.97 -5.00 5.01
CA GLY A 129 12.84 -4.06 5.71
C GLY A 129 12.16 -3.24 6.78
N ALA A 130 11.03 -2.60 6.44
CA ALA A 130 10.26 -1.80 7.40
C ALA A 130 9.57 -2.69 8.43
N THR A 131 9.08 -3.86 8.03
CA THR A 131 8.45 -4.82 8.93
C THR A 131 9.44 -5.35 9.96
N SER A 132 10.66 -5.70 9.56
CA SER A 132 11.71 -6.16 10.48
C SER A 132 12.07 -5.09 11.53
N MET A 133 12.12 -3.83 11.12
CA MET A 133 12.43 -2.72 12.03
C MET A 133 11.29 -2.42 13.00
N LEU A 134 10.04 -2.40 12.54
CA LEU A 134 8.89 -1.99 13.35
C LEU A 134 8.31 -3.14 14.18
N ALA A 135 8.08 -4.28 13.55
CA ALA A 135 7.41 -5.42 14.16
C ALA A 135 8.37 -6.49 14.71
N GLY A 136 9.63 -6.46 14.26
CA GLY A 136 10.60 -7.51 14.56
C GLY A 136 10.26 -8.84 13.87
N ASN A 137 10.97 -9.90 14.25
CA ASN A 137 10.75 -11.24 13.74
C ASN A 137 10.46 -12.19 14.91
N ILE A 138 9.23 -12.17 15.42
CA ILE A 138 8.78 -12.98 16.55
C ILE A 138 8.02 -14.19 16.00
N PRO A 139 8.54 -15.43 16.16
CA PRO A 139 7.87 -16.64 15.67
C PRO A 139 6.44 -16.75 16.18
N GLY A 140 5.51 -17.08 15.29
CA GLY A 140 4.08 -17.22 15.61
C GLY A 140 3.34 -15.90 15.87
N LYS A 141 4.00 -14.72 15.79
CA LYS A 141 3.38 -13.42 16.03
C LYS A 141 3.61 -12.40 14.90
N THR A 142 4.86 -12.17 14.54
CA THR A 142 5.21 -11.11 13.57
C THR A 142 6.10 -11.61 12.43
N ALA A 143 6.52 -12.87 12.45
CA ALA A 143 7.30 -13.45 11.37
C ALA A 143 6.48 -13.51 10.07
N THR A 144 6.89 -12.72 9.07
CA THR A 144 6.30 -12.77 7.72
C THR A 144 7.04 -13.79 6.85
N ILE A 145 6.46 -14.16 5.71
CA ILE A 145 7.10 -15.09 4.76
C ILE A 145 8.46 -14.54 4.31
N SER A 146 8.55 -13.26 3.98
CA SER A 146 9.81 -12.61 3.57
C SER A 146 10.87 -12.67 4.67
N GLN A 147 10.48 -12.48 5.92
CA GLN A 147 11.39 -12.61 7.07
C GLN A 147 11.81 -14.08 7.28
N ARG A 148 10.90 -15.02 7.08
CA ARG A 148 11.23 -16.46 7.22
C ARG A 148 12.24 -16.90 6.17
N ILE A 149 12.08 -16.47 4.92
CA ILE A 149 13.05 -16.72 3.85
C ILE A 149 14.43 -16.18 4.24
N ALA A 150 14.50 -14.92 4.68
CA ALA A 150 15.76 -14.29 5.08
C ALA A 150 16.43 -15.02 6.24
N LEU A 151 15.67 -15.49 7.23
CA LEU A 151 16.20 -16.20 8.38
C LEU A 151 16.78 -17.58 7.99
N VAL A 152 16.02 -18.40 7.27
CA VAL A 152 16.50 -19.74 6.87
C VAL A 152 17.67 -19.67 5.89
N MET A 153 17.78 -18.60 5.12
CA MET A 153 18.96 -18.32 4.29
C MET A 153 20.21 -18.02 5.13
N GLN A 154 20.07 -17.32 6.26
CA GLN A 154 21.20 -17.12 7.20
C GLN A 154 21.64 -18.42 7.85
N ASP A 155 20.72 -19.35 8.08
CA ASP A 155 20.99 -20.69 8.60
C ASP A 155 21.51 -21.65 7.51
N GLN A 156 21.71 -21.19 6.27
CA GLN A 156 22.13 -21.97 5.08
C GLN A 156 21.18 -23.13 4.72
N ASP A 157 19.93 -23.09 5.19
CA ASP A 157 18.89 -24.06 4.84
C ASP A 157 18.21 -23.66 3.52
N TYR A 158 18.89 -23.94 2.42
CA TYR A 158 18.41 -23.61 1.07
C TYR A 158 17.16 -24.40 0.67
N ALA A 159 16.95 -25.60 1.23
CA ALA A 159 15.79 -26.41 0.92
C ALA A 159 14.51 -25.76 1.48
N THR A 160 14.52 -25.38 2.76
CA THR A 160 13.41 -24.68 3.39
C THR A 160 13.20 -23.29 2.78
N ALA A 161 14.29 -22.55 2.46
CA ALA A 161 14.19 -21.28 1.77
C ALA A 161 13.50 -21.42 0.41
N GLY A 162 13.92 -22.42 -0.40
CA GLY A 162 13.33 -22.71 -1.71
C GLY A 162 11.85 -23.05 -1.63
N PHE A 163 11.41 -23.79 -0.62
CA PHE A 163 10.00 -24.08 -0.38
C PHE A 163 9.18 -22.79 -0.16
N TRP A 164 9.63 -21.88 0.70
CA TRP A 164 8.94 -20.61 0.95
C TRP A 164 8.97 -19.69 -0.27
N VAL A 165 10.09 -19.65 -1.01
CA VAL A 165 10.19 -18.90 -2.27
C VAL A 165 9.17 -19.40 -3.30
N MET A 166 9.04 -20.74 -3.45
CA MET A 166 8.05 -21.32 -4.36
C MET A 166 6.61 -20.92 -3.99
N ILE A 167 6.28 -20.91 -2.69
CA ILE A 167 4.96 -20.43 -2.22
C ILE A 167 4.72 -18.98 -2.63
N VAL A 168 5.70 -18.09 -2.42
CA VAL A 168 5.56 -16.67 -2.79
C VAL A 168 5.42 -16.52 -4.30
N LEU A 169 6.18 -17.26 -5.09
CA LEU A 169 6.09 -17.24 -6.56
C LEU A 169 4.70 -17.68 -7.04
N LEU A 170 4.18 -18.79 -6.51
CA LEU A 170 2.86 -19.29 -6.87
C LEU A 170 1.74 -18.31 -6.48
N LEU A 171 1.82 -17.73 -5.28
CA LEU A 171 0.87 -16.70 -4.84
C LEU A 171 0.93 -15.46 -5.73
N SER A 172 2.14 -14.96 -6.03
CA SER A 172 2.33 -13.77 -6.86
C SER A 172 1.84 -14.01 -8.29
N PHE A 173 2.18 -15.15 -8.87
CA PHE A 173 1.72 -15.54 -10.20
C PHE A 173 0.19 -15.68 -10.25
N GLY A 174 -0.40 -16.34 -9.25
CA GLY A 174 -1.86 -16.48 -9.13
C GLY A 174 -2.58 -15.12 -9.06
N ILE A 175 -2.06 -14.20 -8.24
CA ILE A 175 -2.62 -12.85 -8.11
C ILE A 175 -2.54 -12.08 -9.44
N LEU A 176 -1.38 -12.13 -10.11
CA LEU A 176 -1.19 -11.45 -11.39
C LEU A 176 -2.09 -12.04 -12.49
N THR A 177 -2.23 -13.36 -12.53
CA THR A 177 -3.09 -14.04 -13.50
C THR A 177 -4.57 -13.69 -13.27
N LEU A 178 -5.03 -13.75 -12.02
CA LEU A 178 -6.39 -13.32 -11.66
C LEU A 178 -6.64 -11.84 -12.02
N TYR A 179 -5.63 -10.99 -11.80
CA TYR A 179 -5.69 -9.59 -12.21
C TYR A 179 -5.88 -9.43 -13.73
N GLN A 180 -5.09 -10.15 -14.53
CA GLN A 180 -5.19 -10.09 -15.99
C GLN A 180 -6.58 -10.52 -16.48
N PHE A 181 -7.08 -11.67 -16.03
CA PHE A 181 -8.43 -12.14 -16.38
C PHE A 181 -9.52 -11.13 -15.99
N ALA A 182 -9.47 -10.58 -14.79
CA ALA A 182 -10.45 -9.60 -14.33
C ALA A 182 -10.41 -8.27 -15.11
N THR A 183 -9.29 -7.95 -15.74
CA THR A 183 -9.11 -6.71 -16.51
C THR A 183 -9.50 -6.90 -17.97
N GLU A 184 -9.18 -8.03 -18.59
CA GLU A 184 -9.54 -8.36 -19.98
C GLU A 184 -11.05 -8.48 -20.17
N GLU A 185 -11.76 -9.11 -19.24
CA GLU A 185 -13.23 -9.28 -19.32
C GLU A 185 -13.97 -7.92 -19.35
N LYS A 186 -13.41 -6.87 -18.75
CA LYS A 186 -13.98 -5.53 -18.78
C LYS A 186 -13.67 -4.73 -20.06
N GLN A 187 -12.59 -5.05 -20.76
CA GLN A 187 -12.29 -4.43 -22.05
C GLN A 187 -13.15 -4.99 -23.18
N PHE A 188 -13.52 -6.26 -23.14
CA PHE A 188 -14.36 -6.91 -24.16
C PHE A 188 -15.85 -6.52 -24.08
N ARG A 189 -16.30 -5.97 -22.94
CA ARG A 189 -17.70 -5.54 -22.74
C ARG A 189 -17.96 -4.05 -23.07
N ARG A 190 -16.99 -3.33 -23.58
CA ARG A 190 -17.12 -1.93 -24.05
C ARG A 190 -16.98 -1.84 -25.56
#